data_6d3e759d022c4a159cae03b110e6d741
#
_entry.id   6d3e759d022c4a159cae03b110e6d741
#
_cell.length_a   1.000
_cell.length_b   1.000
_cell.length_c   1.000
_cell.angle_alpha   90.00
_cell.angle_beta   90.00
_cell.angle_gamma   90.00
#
_symmetry.space_group_name_H-M   'P 1'
#
loop_
_entity.id
_entity.type
_entity.pdbx_description
1 polymer ?
#
loop_
_entity_poly.entity_id
_entity_poly.type
_entity_poly.pdbx_seq_one_letter_code
_entity_poly.pdbx_strand_id
1 'polypeptide(L)'
;MNDAIRNSSVLPHHHLMKLPSLTGLRFVAAALVFGFHASLTRIIGFNPYADHQVSHGFKVLFGEGGWLGVSFFFVLSGFVITWSARPDDTVGSFIFRRVLKIYPNHFATWALTMILFGASVTPASVWLPNLLLVHAWVPKDEVYLGVNGPSWSLCCELFFYVIFPFILPNIKRIPENRLWIWAAAMVVGLFSCQLAVNLLVPGTPWVNAWPISVERWWLSYFFPPFRLFEFVLGMLMARILMAGRWIDLGLVPAFGLMIAGYLLAMFVPFQFSFNAATVVPIAFLITSVASADVTGRRTGFAGRTMNWLGDISFGMYMIHLVILTAVTNWLNGRLLGTPAATALVLAAFGASVLGGWLLFVCIERPVMRRWGKVAPGKSALMGAEV
;
A
#
# COMPACT_ATOMS: atom_id res chain seq x y z
N MET A 1 -28.14 -41.23 14.02
CA MET A 1 -28.33 -40.43 12.80
C MET A 1 -27.81 -39.01 13.05
N ASN A 2 -26.52 -38.89 13.48
CA ASN A 2 -25.93 -37.55 13.87
C ASN A 2 -24.41 -37.43 13.60
N ASP A 3 -23.82 -38.28 12.74
CA ASP A 3 -22.37 -38.25 12.44
C ASP A 3 -22.01 -37.87 10.99
N ALA A 4 -23.00 -37.42 10.20
CA ALA A 4 -22.77 -37.10 8.77
C ALA A 4 -22.52 -35.61 8.45
N ILE A 5 -22.43 -34.69 9.45
CA ILE A 5 -22.29 -33.23 9.22
C ILE A 5 -20.89 -32.73 9.59
N ARG A 6 -19.95 -33.57 10.04
CA ARG A 6 -18.62 -33.12 10.51
C ARG A 6 -17.48 -33.25 9.51
N ASN A 7 -17.71 -33.68 8.26
CA ASN A 7 -16.62 -34.02 7.32
C ASN A 7 -16.64 -33.30 5.98
N SER A 8 -16.99 -31.99 5.92
CA SER A 8 -16.90 -31.24 4.66
C SER A 8 -16.41 -29.82 4.82
N SER A 9 -15.23 -29.60 5.43
CA SER A 9 -14.66 -28.26 5.51
C SER A 9 -13.12 -28.19 5.36
N VAL A 10 -12.53 -29.10 4.59
CA VAL A 10 -11.19 -28.85 4.04
C VAL A 10 -11.38 -28.55 2.57
N LEU A 11 -11.40 -27.26 2.20
CA LEU A 11 -11.50 -26.81 0.82
C LEU A 11 -10.14 -27.04 0.12
N PRO A 12 -10.01 -28.04 -0.80
CA PRO A 12 -8.70 -28.51 -1.28
C PRO A 12 -7.98 -27.62 -2.27
N HIS A 13 -8.55 -26.49 -2.74
CA HIS A 13 -7.98 -25.70 -3.85
C HIS A 13 -8.04 -24.18 -3.68
N HIS A 14 -7.98 -23.65 -2.47
CA HIS A 14 -8.02 -22.20 -2.22
C HIS A 14 -6.90 -21.39 -2.89
N HIS A 15 -5.72 -21.98 -3.10
CA HIS A 15 -4.55 -21.28 -3.66
C HIS A 15 -4.71 -20.77 -5.11
N LEU A 16 -5.77 -21.18 -5.80
CA LEU A 16 -6.02 -20.80 -7.20
C LEU A 16 -7.17 -19.79 -7.37
N MET A 17 -7.90 -19.47 -6.30
CA MET A 17 -9.01 -18.52 -6.40
C MET A 17 -8.49 -17.10 -6.52
N LYS A 18 -8.95 -16.40 -7.56
CA LYS A 18 -8.72 -14.97 -7.71
C LYS A 18 -9.55 -14.20 -6.69
N LEU A 19 -9.01 -13.11 -6.20
CA LEU A 19 -9.68 -12.18 -5.28
C LEU A 19 -9.92 -10.84 -6.01
N PRO A 20 -10.89 -10.79 -6.94
CA PRO A 20 -11.10 -9.65 -7.83
C PRO A 20 -11.53 -8.39 -7.06
N SER A 21 -12.25 -8.55 -5.96
CA SER A 21 -12.68 -7.42 -5.15
C SER A 21 -11.51 -6.71 -4.45
N LEU A 22 -10.48 -7.46 -4.05
CA LEU A 22 -9.26 -6.85 -3.50
C LEU A 22 -8.50 -6.05 -4.58
N THR A 23 -8.56 -6.51 -5.84
CA THR A 23 -8.01 -5.74 -6.97
C THR A 23 -8.75 -4.41 -7.13
N GLY A 24 -10.08 -4.43 -7.10
CA GLY A 24 -10.88 -3.20 -7.17
C GLY A 24 -10.64 -2.23 -5.99
N LEU A 25 -10.50 -2.75 -4.77
CA LEU A 25 -10.21 -1.92 -3.58
C LEU A 25 -8.85 -1.21 -3.65
N ARG A 26 -7.87 -1.76 -4.36
CA ARG A 26 -6.56 -1.07 -4.57
C ARG A 26 -6.73 0.28 -5.24
N PHE A 27 -7.69 0.41 -6.16
CA PHE A 27 -7.97 1.69 -6.79
C PHE A 27 -8.54 2.70 -5.78
N VAL A 28 -9.45 2.26 -4.90
CA VAL A 28 -10.00 3.13 -3.86
C VAL A 28 -8.90 3.65 -2.94
N ALA A 29 -7.99 2.77 -2.50
CA ALA A 29 -6.85 3.17 -1.69
C ALA A 29 -5.92 4.16 -2.43
N ALA A 30 -5.62 3.93 -3.72
CA ALA A 30 -4.83 4.85 -4.53
C ALA A 30 -5.52 6.21 -4.73
N ALA A 31 -6.85 6.23 -4.89
CA ALA A 31 -7.64 7.46 -4.99
C ALA A 31 -7.63 8.26 -3.67
N LEU A 32 -7.68 7.59 -2.51
CA LEU A 32 -7.52 8.24 -1.21
C LEU A 32 -6.13 8.87 -1.05
N VAL A 33 -5.07 8.19 -1.49
CA VAL A 33 -3.70 8.74 -1.49
C VAL A 33 -3.59 9.94 -2.43
N PHE A 34 -4.21 9.90 -3.61
CA PHE A 34 -4.29 11.06 -4.49
C PHE A 34 -4.99 12.23 -3.80
N GLY A 35 -6.17 12.01 -3.22
CA GLY A 35 -6.94 13.04 -2.50
C GLY A 35 -6.15 13.65 -1.33
N PHE A 36 -5.43 12.82 -0.58
CA PHE A 36 -4.51 13.28 0.47
C PHE A 36 -3.47 14.25 -0.10
N HIS A 37 -2.70 13.83 -1.10
CA HIS A 37 -1.66 14.68 -1.69
C HIS A 37 -2.24 15.93 -2.35
N ALA A 38 -3.41 15.82 -2.98
CA ALA A 38 -4.10 16.95 -3.57
C ALA A 38 -4.64 17.96 -2.53
N SER A 39 -4.83 17.53 -1.29
CA SER A 39 -5.29 18.41 -0.20
C SER A 39 -4.17 19.14 0.55
N LEU A 40 -2.89 18.80 0.31
CA LEU A 40 -1.74 19.36 1.01
C LEU A 40 -1.37 20.74 0.51
N THR A 41 -1.36 21.74 1.40
CA THR A 41 -1.01 23.12 1.10
C THR A 41 0.48 23.44 1.27
N ARG A 42 1.22 22.68 2.09
CA ARG A 42 2.58 23.04 2.51
C ARG A 42 3.67 22.16 1.91
N ILE A 43 3.46 20.87 1.79
CA ILE A 43 4.50 19.93 1.32
C ILE A 43 4.56 19.93 -0.20
N ILE A 44 3.40 19.79 -0.87
CA ILE A 44 3.28 19.77 -2.34
C ILE A 44 2.83 21.14 -2.85
N GLY A 45 2.09 21.88 -2.01
CA GLY A 45 1.57 23.21 -2.34
C GLY A 45 0.42 23.17 -3.35
N PHE A 46 -0.26 22.02 -3.51
CA PHE A 46 -1.29 21.89 -4.55
C PHE A 46 -2.60 22.55 -4.14
N ASN A 47 -3.29 22.13 -3.12
CA ASN A 47 -4.65 22.56 -2.73
C ASN A 47 -5.10 23.91 -3.37
N PRO A 48 -5.78 23.88 -4.53
CA PRO A 48 -5.93 25.08 -5.37
C PRO A 48 -7.06 26.02 -4.96
N TYR A 49 -7.79 25.71 -3.88
CA TYR A 49 -8.99 26.44 -3.46
C TYR A 49 -8.65 27.77 -2.81
N ALA A 50 -9.19 28.87 -3.35
CA ALA A 50 -9.13 30.20 -2.73
C ALA A 50 -10.07 30.33 -1.52
N ASP A 51 -11.18 29.60 -1.52
CA ASP A 51 -12.11 29.54 -0.40
C ASP A 51 -11.53 28.70 0.73
N HIS A 52 -11.27 29.33 1.88
CA HIS A 52 -10.67 28.68 3.04
C HIS A 52 -11.56 27.58 3.65
N GLN A 53 -12.88 27.71 3.59
CA GLN A 53 -13.79 26.68 4.13
C GLN A 53 -13.76 25.44 3.25
N VAL A 54 -13.81 25.62 1.92
CA VAL A 54 -13.72 24.52 0.96
C VAL A 54 -12.34 23.84 1.04
N SER A 55 -11.26 24.65 1.09
CA SER A 55 -9.89 24.15 1.26
C SER A 55 -9.73 23.32 2.54
N HIS A 56 -10.27 23.81 3.65
CA HIS A 56 -10.26 23.09 4.94
C HIS A 56 -11.10 21.81 4.87
N GLY A 57 -12.33 21.89 4.34
CA GLY A 57 -13.20 20.71 4.17
C GLY A 57 -12.56 19.62 3.30
N PHE A 58 -11.88 20.02 2.22
CA PHE A 58 -11.12 19.09 1.36
C PHE A 58 -9.98 18.41 2.12
N LYS A 59 -9.23 19.17 2.93
CA LYS A 59 -8.18 18.63 3.79
C LYS A 59 -8.74 17.70 4.88
N VAL A 60 -9.86 18.05 5.52
CA VAL A 60 -10.52 17.19 6.53
C VAL A 60 -10.96 15.87 5.89
N LEU A 61 -11.55 15.94 4.68
CA LEU A 61 -12.06 14.75 3.99
C LEU A 61 -10.96 13.76 3.59
N PHE A 62 -9.79 14.25 3.17
CA PHE A 62 -8.73 13.40 2.62
C PHE A 62 -7.47 13.34 3.49
N GLY A 63 -7.40 14.08 4.59
CA GLY A 63 -6.19 14.26 5.39
C GLY A 63 -5.58 12.97 5.95
N GLU A 64 -6.42 11.98 6.28
CA GLU A 64 -5.97 10.66 6.75
C GLU A 64 -5.86 9.62 5.61
N GLY A 65 -6.32 9.98 4.40
CA GLY A 65 -6.39 9.07 3.25
C GLY A 65 -5.03 8.57 2.77
N GLY A 66 -3.98 9.38 2.92
CA GLY A 66 -2.61 9.00 2.58
C GLY A 66 -2.06 7.91 3.48
N TRP A 67 -2.16 8.12 4.79
CA TRP A 67 -1.69 7.16 5.79
C TRP A 67 -2.45 5.84 5.71
N LEU A 68 -3.77 5.92 5.65
CA LEU A 68 -4.66 4.77 5.50
C LEU A 68 -4.37 3.99 4.21
N GLY A 69 -4.24 4.68 3.08
CA GLY A 69 -4.02 4.03 1.78
C GLY A 69 -2.71 3.26 1.72
N VAL A 70 -1.62 3.81 2.29
CA VAL A 70 -0.33 3.11 2.34
C VAL A 70 -0.39 1.91 3.29
N SER A 71 -0.98 2.06 4.49
CA SER A 71 -1.19 0.94 5.42
C SER A 71 -2.03 -0.17 4.80
N PHE A 72 -3.09 0.20 4.04
CA PHE A 72 -3.89 -0.74 3.27
C PHE A 72 -3.03 -1.54 2.26
N PHE A 73 -2.14 -0.88 1.51
CA PHE A 73 -1.25 -1.56 0.57
C PHE A 73 -0.29 -2.53 1.26
N PHE A 74 0.26 -2.18 2.43
CA PHE A 74 1.18 -3.06 3.14
C PHE A 74 0.49 -4.31 3.70
N VAL A 75 -0.67 -4.15 4.35
CA VAL A 75 -1.47 -5.30 4.81
C VAL A 75 -1.92 -6.16 3.63
N LEU A 76 -2.42 -5.53 2.56
CA LEU A 76 -2.84 -6.22 1.33
C LEU A 76 -1.70 -6.97 0.67
N SER A 77 -0.50 -6.40 0.62
CA SER A 77 0.70 -7.04 0.06
C SER A 77 1.01 -8.34 0.80
N GLY A 78 1.06 -8.30 2.14
CA GLY A 78 1.26 -9.48 2.97
C GLY A 78 0.18 -10.55 2.75
N PHE A 79 -1.09 -10.12 2.68
CA PHE A 79 -2.23 -11.00 2.44
C PHE A 79 -2.14 -11.69 1.07
N VAL A 80 -2.04 -10.92 0.00
CA VAL A 80 -2.10 -11.44 -1.38
C VAL A 80 -0.90 -12.32 -1.72
N ILE A 81 0.31 -11.94 -1.24
CA ILE A 81 1.50 -12.76 -1.50
C ILE A 81 1.42 -14.10 -0.76
N THR A 82 0.91 -14.10 0.47
CA THR A 82 0.70 -15.35 1.23
C THR A 82 -0.40 -16.21 0.62
N TRP A 83 -1.51 -15.60 0.21
CA TRP A 83 -2.62 -16.28 -0.48
C TRP A 83 -2.17 -16.96 -1.78
N SER A 84 -1.32 -16.29 -2.57
CA SER A 84 -0.84 -16.76 -3.87
C SER A 84 0.51 -17.48 -3.83
N ALA A 85 1.05 -17.78 -2.64
CA ALA A 85 2.34 -18.42 -2.48
C ALA A 85 2.36 -19.83 -3.06
N ARG A 86 3.31 -20.09 -3.94
CA ARG A 86 3.47 -21.39 -4.61
C ARG A 86 4.48 -22.27 -3.85
N PRO A 87 4.21 -23.57 -3.71
CA PRO A 87 5.15 -24.48 -3.06
C PRO A 87 6.50 -24.56 -3.75
N ASP A 88 6.52 -24.48 -5.09
CA ASP A 88 7.69 -24.71 -5.92
C ASP A 88 8.48 -23.42 -6.25
N ASP A 89 8.11 -22.28 -5.65
CA ASP A 89 8.82 -21.02 -5.89
C ASP A 89 10.19 -21.03 -5.19
N THR A 90 11.24 -20.83 -5.97
CA THR A 90 12.57 -20.52 -5.40
C THR A 90 12.62 -19.07 -4.94
N VAL A 91 13.45 -18.78 -3.93
CA VAL A 91 13.64 -17.42 -3.40
C VAL A 91 13.99 -16.44 -4.54
N GLY A 92 14.93 -16.83 -5.41
CA GLY A 92 15.36 -15.98 -6.53
C GLY A 92 14.25 -15.70 -7.53
N SER A 93 13.46 -16.72 -7.94
CA SER A 93 12.38 -16.55 -8.90
C SER A 93 11.24 -15.71 -8.32
N PHE A 94 10.95 -15.85 -7.03
CA PHE A 94 9.97 -15.02 -6.31
C PHE A 94 10.41 -13.55 -6.31
N ILE A 95 11.62 -13.25 -5.79
CA ILE A 95 12.13 -11.87 -5.70
C ILE A 95 12.21 -11.25 -7.10
N PHE A 96 12.72 -11.96 -8.10
CA PHE A 96 12.81 -11.46 -9.47
C PHE A 96 11.47 -11.02 -10.03
N ARG A 97 10.41 -11.85 -9.89
CA ARG A 97 9.06 -11.46 -10.34
C ARG A 97 8.51 -10.24 -9.59
N ARG A 98 8.83 -10.08 -8.30
CA ARG A 98 8.39 -8.92 -7.50
C ARG A 98 9.14 -7.65 -7.91
N VAL A 99 10.44 -7.74 -8.12
CA VAL A 99 11.22 -6.61 -8.65
C VAL A 99 10.74 -6.19 -10.04
N LEU A 100 10.48 -7.15 -10.94
CA LEU A 100 9.90 -6.86 -12.26
C LEU A 100 8.53 -6.18 -12.20
N LYS A 101 7.77 -6.40 -11.14
CA LYS A 101 6.45 -5.78 -10.96
C LYS A 101 6.56 -4.31 -10.57
N ILE A 102 7.52 -3.96 -9.70
CA ILE A 102 7.61 -2.59 -9.13
C ILE A 102 8.63 -1.70 -9.84
N TYR A 103 9.80 -2.25 -10.19
CA TYR A 103 10.95 -1.45 -10.62
C TYR A 103 10.76 -0.73 -11.95
N PRO A 104 10.14 -1.30 -13.01
CA PRO A 104 9.97 -0.60 -14.28
C PRO A 104 9.15 0.68 -14.17
N ASN A 105 8.03 0.66 -13.45
CA ASN A 105 7.21 1.86 -13.22
C ASN A 105 7.93 2.86 -12.30
N HIS A 106 8.66 2.37 -11.30
CA HIS A 106 9.51 3.22 -10.47
C HIS A 106 10.55 3.95 -11.31
N PHE A 107 11.33 3.23 -12.11
CA PHE A 107 12.35 3.82 -12.97
C PHE A 107 11.78 4.87 -13.93
N ALA A 108 10.64 4.55 -14.57
CA ALA A 108 9.99 5.48 -15.50
C ALA A 108 9.54 6.78 -14.81
N THR A 109 8.91 6.67 -13.64
CA THR A 109 8.45 7.87 -12.90
C THR A 109 9.61 8.61 -12.25
N TRP A 110 10.65 7.91 -11.78
CA TRP A 110 11.90 8.52 -11.33
C TRP A 110 12.56 9.33 -12.45
N ALA A 111 12.74 8.72 -13.64
CA ALA A 111 13.34 9.40 -14.78
C ALA A 111 12.52 10.63 -15.22
N LEU A 112 11.20 10.47 -15.27
CA LEU A 112 10.30 11.58 -15.61
C LEU A 112 10.41 12.74 -14.61
N THR A 113 10.44 12.44 -13.31
CA THR A 113 10.61 13.45 -12.26
C THR A 113 11.97 14.16 -12.38
N MET A 114 13.04 13.40 -12.59
CA MET A 114 14.38 13.97 -12.77
C MET A 114 14.43 14.89 -14.00
N ILE A 115 13.88 14.48 -15.12
CA ILE A 115 13.86 15.27 -16.36
C ILE A 115 13.05 16.55 -16.18
N LEU A 116 11.89 16.48 -15.54
CA LEU A 116 10.97 17.63 -15.44
C LEU A 116 11.38 18.62 -14.34
N PHE A 117 11.94 18.13 -13.22
CA PHE A 117 12.07 18.97 -12.02
C PHE A 117 13.44 18.92 -11.35
N GLY A 118 14.24 17.87 -11.56
CA GLY A 118 15.35 17.57 -10.65
C GLY A 118 16.73 17.42 -11.24
N ALA A 119 16.89 17.22 -12.54
CA ALA A 119 18.16 16.79 -13.13
C ALA A 119 19.36 17.71 -12.84
N SER A 120 19.12 19.04 -12.74
CA SER A 120 20.17 20.04 -12.50
C SER A 120 20.39 20.39 -11.02
N VAL A 121 19.44 20.02 -10.12
CA VAL A 121 19.42 20.53 -8.74
C VAL A 121 19.44 19.45 -7.68
N THR A 122 19.12 18.20 -8.03
CA THR A 122 19.06 17.09 -7.07
C THR A 122 20.42 16.41 -6.94
N PRO A 123 21.07 16.42 -5.76
CA PRO A 123 22.38 15.82 -5.57
C PRO A 123 22.33 14.29 -5.65
N ALA A 124 23.46 13.67 -5.98
CA ALA A 124 23.57 12.20 -6.09
C ALA A 124 23.23 11.48 -4.77
N SER A 125 23.51 12.10 -3.63
CA SER A 125 23.13 11.59 -2.30
C SER A 125 21.62 11.43 -2.10
N VAL A 126 20.79 12.08 -2.92
CA VAL A 126 19.32 12.01 -2.90
C VAL A 126 18.80 11.10 -4.02
N TRP A 127 19.18 11.39 -5.29
CA TRP A 127 18.59 10.65 -6.41
C TRP A 127 19.07 9.19 -6.51
N LEU A 128 20.32 8.88 -6.12
CA LEU A 128 20.85 7.51 -6.23
C LEU A 128 20.20 6.54 -5.22
N PRO A 129 20.08 6.87 -3.91
CA PRO A 129 19.32 6.02 -3.00
C PRO A 129 17.85 5.86 -3.41
N ASN A 130 17.22 6.88 -4.01
CA ASN A 130 15.85 6.80 -4.52
C ASN A 130 15.76 5.84 -5.71
N LEU A 131 16.67 5.95 -6.69
CA LEU A 131 16.73 5.04 -7.84
C LEU A 131 16.87 3.59 -7.39
N LEU A 132 17.70 3.34 -6.37
CA LEU A 132 17.99 1.98 -5.84
C LEU A 132 16.93 1.47 -4.85
N LEU A 133 15.89 2.25 -4.53
CA LEU A 133 14.86 1.93 -3.54
C LEU A 133 15.45 1.63 -2.15
N VAL A 134 16.45 2.42 -1.72
CA VAL A 134 17.05 2.35 -0.37
C VAL A 134 16.93 3.67 0.40
N HIS A 135 16.29 4.69 -0.16
CA HIS A 135 16.19 6.03 0.42
C HIS A 135 15.36 6.08 1.73
N ALA A 136 14.38 5.19 1.93
CA ALA A 136 13.62 5.13 3.18
C ALA A 136 14.46 4.65 4.40
N TRP A 137 15.67 4.14 4.17
CA TRP A 137 16.61 3.76 5.24
C TRP A 137 17.44 4.94 5.77
N VAL A 138 17.40 6.08 5.09
CA VAL A 138 18.18 7.28 5.43
C VAL A 138 17.28 8.24 6.22
N PRO A 139 17.62 8.63 7.47
CA PRO A 139 16.78 9.48 8.33
C PRO A 139 16.91 10.97 7.99
N LYS A 140 16.75 11.32 6.71
CA LYS A 140 16.78 12.69 6.19
C LYS A 140 15.60 12.90 5.27
N ASP A 141 14.76 13.89 5.55
CA ASP A 141 13.52 14.15 4.81
C ASP A 141 13.77 14.48 3.34
N GLU A 142 14.82 15.21 3.02
CA GLU A 142 15.23 15.46 1.64
C GLU A 142 15.61 14.16 0.88
N VAL A 143 16.01 13.09 1.60
CA VAL A 143 16.36 11.80 0.99
C VAL A 143 15.14 10.89 0.89
N TYR A 144 14.44 10.62 2.01
CA TYR A 144 13.32 9.67 1.99
C TYR A 144 12.08 10.17 1.25
N LEU A 145 11.91 11.49 1.08
CA LEU A 145 10.87 12.11 0.23
C LEU A 145 11.43 12.57 -1.12
N GLY A 146 12.72 12.43 -1.38
CA GLY A 146 13.40 12.92 -2.57
C GLY A 146 12.90 12.32 -3.87
N VAL A 147 13.10 13.03 -4.97
CA VAL A 147 12.72 12.69 -6.35
C VAL A 147 11.21 12.45 -6.49
N ASN A 148 10.74 11.21 -6.30
CA ASN A 148 9.32 10.87 -6.36
C ASN A 148 8.85 10.43 -4.96
N GLY A 149 8.27 11.35 -4.19
CA GLY A 149 7.91 11.13 -2.79
C GLY A 149 7.23 9.78 -2.49
N PRO A 150 6.16 9.35 -3.20
CA PRO A 150 5.48 8.08 -2.94
C PRO A 150 6.38 6.83 -3.02
N SER A 151 7.54 6.90 -3.67
CA SER A 151 8.44 5.76 -3.86
C SER A 151 9.07 5.22 -2.57
N TRP A 152 9.02 5.96 -1.45
CA TRP A 152 9.48 5.43 -0.16
C TRP A 152 8.74 4.14 0.24
N SER A 153 7.46 4.04 -0.10
CA SER A 153 6.68 2.83 0.18
C SER A 153 7.17 1.61 -0.61
N LEU A 154 7.75 1.83 -1.81
CA LEU A 154 8.38 0.77 -2.59
C LEU A 154 9.68 0.27 -1.95
N CYS A 155 10.40 1.13 -1.21
CA CYS A 155 11.51 0.67 -0.37
C CYS A 155 11.03 -0.35 0.66
N CYS A 156 9.90 -0.07 1.33
CA CYS A 156 9.30 -0.99 2.29
C CYS A 156 8.83 -2.27 1.58
N GLU A 157 8.17 -2.16 0.43
CA GLU A 157 7.74 -3.33 -0.34
C GLU A 157 8.92 -4.19 -0.80
N LEU A 158 10.00 -3.58 -1.30
CA LEU A 158 11.21 -4.32 -1.68
C LEU A 158 11.78 -5.08 -0.47
N PHE A 159 11.86 -4.44 0.68
CA PHE A 159 12.28 -5.09 1.92
C PHE A 159 11.35 -6.26 2.29
N PHE A 160 10.03 -6.08 2.20
CA PHE A 160 9.07 -7.16 2.46
C PHE A 160 9.25 -8.33 1.50
N TYR A 161 9.51 -8.08 0.23
CA TYR A 161 9.73 -9.14 -0.77
C TYR A 161 11.01 -9.91 -0.51
N VAL A 162 12.08 -9.24 -0.05
CA VAL A 162 13.31 -9.92 0.34
C VAL A 162 13.10 -10.78 1.59
N ILE A 163 12.38 -10.28 2.58
CA ILE A 163 12.16 -10.96 3.87
C ILE A 163 11.11 -12.09 3.76
N PHE A 164 10.10 -11.96 2.88
CA PHE A 164 8.97 -12.88 2.77
C PHE A 164 9.34 -14.36 2.67
N PRO A 165 10.27 -14.80 1.79
CA PRO A 165 10.62 -16.22 1.68
C PRO A 165 11.19 -16.81 2.97
N PHE A 166 11.83 -15.99 3.80
CA PHE A 166 12.46 -16.41 5.05
C PHE A 166 11.47 -16.48 6.23
N ILE A 167 10.46 -15.61 6.24
CA ILE A 167 9.44 -15.60 7.31
C ILE A 167 8.26 -16.51 7.00
N LEU A 168 7.92 -16.75 5.73
CA LEU A 168 6.77 -17.57 5.32
C LEU A 168 6.78 -18.99 5.93
N PRO A 169 7.92 -19.74 5.98
CA PRO A 169 7.96 -21.06 6.60
C PRO A 169 7.56 -21.01 8.08
N ASN A 170 7.99 -19.98 8.82
CA ASN A 170 7.64 -19.81 10.22
C ASN A 170 6.15 -19.48 10.39
N ILE A 171 5.60 -18.61 9.55
CA ILE A 171 4.16 -18.30 9.52
C ILE A 171 3.34 -19.56 9.21
N LYS A 172 3.80 -20.42 8.28
CA LYS A 172 3.13 -21.67 7.96
C LYS A 172 3.14 -22.69 9.11
N ARG A 173 4.15 -22.67 9.97
CA ARG A 173 4.28 -23.55 11.14
C ARG A 173 3.40 -23.14 12.33
N ILE A 174 2.84 -21.93 12.33
CA ILE A 174 1.96 -21.48 13.42
C ILE A 174 0.71 -22.37 13.45
N PRO A 175 0.38 -23.02 14.59
CA PRO A 175 -0.84 -23.78 14.75
C PRO A 175 -2.07 -22.89 14.53
N GLU A 176 -3.10 -23.45 13.88
CA GLU A 176 -4.30 -22.69 13.49
C GLU A 176 -5.01 -22.00 14.67
N ASN A 177 -5.03 -22.65 15.85
CA ASN A 177 -5.62 -22.11 17.06
C ASN A 177 -4.81 -20.93 17.67
N ARG A 178 -3.58 -20.69 17.21
CA ARG A 178 -2.72 -19.59 17.67
C ARG A 178 -2.63 -18.43 16.67
N LEU A 179 -3.22 -18.54 15.47
CA LEU A 179 -3.12 -17.52 14.43
C LEU A 179 -3.63 -16.15 14.90
N TRP A 180 -4.75 -16.12 15.61
CA TRP A 180 -5.29 -14.88 16.18
C TRP A 180 -4.40 -14.24 17.25
N ILE A 181 -3.71 -15.05 18.06
CA ILE A 181 -2.75 -14.58 19.06
C ILE A 181 -1.58 -13.89 18.36
N TRP A 182 -1.07 -14.49 17.28
CA TRP A 182 0.02 -13.87 16.50
C TRP A 182 -0.44 -12.63 15.75
N ALA A 183 -1.66 -12.59 15.22
CA ALA A 183 -2.23 -11.38 14.62
C ALA A 183 -2.34 -10.25 15.65
N ALA A 184 -2.84 -10.54 16.85
CA ALA A 184 -2.87 -9.59 17.96
C ALA A 184 -1.46 -9.14 18.37
N ALA A 185 -0.46 -10.04 18.40
CA ALA A 185 0.92 -9.70 18.69
C ALA A 185 1.51 -8.71 17.67
N MET A 186 1.16 -8.81 16.38
CA MET A 186 1.58 -7.82 15.36
C MET A 186 0.98 -6.44 15.64
N VAL A 187 -0.30 -6.39 16.00
CA VAL A 187 -0.96 -5.13 16.37
C VAL A 187 -0.32 -4.53 17.61
N VAL A 188 -0.11 -5.33 18.68
CA VAL A 188 0.55 -4.88 19.91
C VAL A 188 1.99 -4.41 19.62
N GLY A 189 2.74 -5.16 18.79
CA GLY A 189 4.10 -4.78 18.38
C GLY A 189 4.14 -3.43 17.66
N LEU A 190 3.20 -3.20 16.73
CA LEU A 190 3.07 -1.92 16.04
C LEU A 190 2.80 -0.77 17.02
N PHE A 191 1.82 -0.94 17.92
CA PHE A 191 1.53 0.07 18.97
C PHE A 191 2.71 0.30 19.89
N SER A 192 3.41 -0.77 20.29
CA SER A 192 4.61 -0.68 21.14
C SER A 192 5.74 0.09 20.45
N CYS A 193 5.95 -0.11 19.15
CA CYS A 193 6.91 0.67 18.37
C CYS A 193 6.52 2.16 18.32
N GLN A 194 5.25 2.47 18.04
CA GLN A 194 4.78 3.85 18.04
C GLN A 194 4.95 4.51 19.42
N LEU A 195 4.61 3.79 20.48
CA LEU A 195 4.77 4.28 21.85
C LEU A 195 6.25 4.47 22.20
N ALA A 196 7.11 3.51 21.86
CA ALA A 196 8.55 3.61 22.12
C ALA A 196 9.17 4.82 21.39
N VAL A 197 8.82 5.04 20.12
CA VAL A 197 9.28 6.24 19.39
C VAL A 197 8.78 7.51 20.06
N ASN A 198 7.51 7.54 20.48
CA ASN A 198 6.94 8.72 21.15
C ASN A 198 7.64 9.03 22.51
N LEU A 199 8.03 8.01 23.25
CA LEU A 199 8.64 8.18 24.56
C LEU A 199 10.17 8.40 24.51
N LEU A 200 10.86 7.76 23.57
CA LEU A 200 12.33 7.68 23.57
C LEU A 200 13.00 8.63 22.57
N VAL A 201 12.28 9.07 21.53
CA VAL A 201 12.83 9.96 20.50
C VAL A 201 12.39 11.40 20.76
N PRO A 202 13.29 12.42 20.63
CA PRO A 202 12.94 13.82 20.83
C PRO A 202 11.78 14.26 19.94
N GLY A 203 10.82 15.02 20.51
CA GLY A 203 9.63 15.51 19.77
C GLY A 203 9.90 16.78 18.95
N THR A 204 11.07 17.40 19.10
CA THR A 204 11.49 18.66 18.45
C THR A 204 12.89 18.51 17.86
N PRO A 205 13.23 19.31 16.82
CA PRO A 205 12.40 20.32 16.14
C PRO A 205 11.31 19.68 15.27
N TRP A 206 10.19 20.38 15.10
CA TRP A 206 9.12 19.90 14.22
C TRP A 206 9.48 20.05 12.74
N VAL A 207 8.99 19.10 11.92
CA VAL A 207 8.96 19.27 10.47
C VAL A 207 8.00 20.39 10.13
N ASN A 208 8.40 21.33 9.28
CA ASN A 208 7.68 22.57 8.99
C ASN A 208 6.18 22.46 8.73
N ALA A 209 5.72 21.32 8.23
CA ALA A 209 4.31 21.09 7.88
C ALA A 209 3.52 20.30 8.91
N TRP A 210 4.19 19.58 9.84
CA TRP A 210 3.57 18.60 10.72
C TRP A 210 4.07 18.72 12.18
N PRO A 211 3.20 18.44 13.18
CA PRO A 211 3.57 18.52 14.59
C PRO A 211 4.35 17.28 15.05
N ILE A 212 5.45 16.98 14.38
CA ILE A 212 6.32 15.82 14.65
C ILE A 212 7.77 16.14 14.28
N SER A 213 8.76 15.61 14.99
CA SER A 213 10.17 15.73 14.61
C SER A 213 10.52 14.84 13.43
N VAL A 214 11.61 15.17 12.71
CA VAL A 214 12.07 14.41 11.53
C VAL A 214 12.33 12.96 11.90
N GLU A 215 13.02 12.72 13.04
CA GLU A 215 13.38 11.39 13.52
C GLU A 215 12.16 10.56 13.93
N ARG A 216 11.20 11.17 14.65
CA ARG A 216 9.93 10.51 14.99
C ARG A 216 9.14 10.15 13.74
N TRP A 217 9.05 11.09 12.79
CA TRP A 217 8.31 10.86 11.56
C TRP A 217 8.95 9.76 10.73
N TRP A 218 10.29 9.81 10.56
CA TRP A 218 11.02 8.77 9.86
C TRP A 218 10.81 7.39 10.47
N LEU A 219 11.06 7.22 11.79
CA LEU A 219 10.92 5.94 12.48
C LEU A 219 9.48 5.43 12.44
N SER A 220 8.50 6.29 12.72
CA SER A 220 7.10 5.91 12.85
C SER A 220 6.44 5.57 11.52
N TYR A 221 6.91 6.16 10.42
CA TYR A 221 6.18 6.10 9.15
C TYR A 221 7.00 5.56 7.97
N PHE A 222 8.26 5.97 7.81
CA PHE A 222 9.07 5.63 6.63
C PHE A 222 9.97 4.42 6.84
N PHE A 223 10.41 4.15 8.04
CA PHE A 223 11.41 3.12 8.32
C PHE A 223 10.88 1.70 8.05
N PRO A 224 11.47 0.95 7.07
CA PRO A 224 10.87 -0.28 6.58
C PRO A 224 10.64 -1.38 7.63
N PRO A 225 11.52 -1.61 8.64
CA PRO A 225 11.29 -2.61 9.68
C PRO A 225 10.02 -2.35 10.52
N PHE A 226 9.66 -1.09 10.78
CA PHE A 226 8.46 -0.77 11.56
C PHE A 226 7.17 -1.00 10.75
N ARG A 227 7.24 -0.92 9.43
CA ARG A 227 6.12 -1.23 8.54
C ARG A 227 5.94 -2.75 8.33
N LEU A 228 6.91 -3.57 8.74
CA LEU A 228 6.82 -5.02 8.62
C LEU A 228 5.67 -5.62 9.44
N PHE A 229 5.28 -5.00 10.55
CA PHE A 229 4.13 -5.45 11.35
C PHE A 229 2.83 -5.50 10.54
N GLU A 230 2.59 -4.51 9.67
CA GLU A 230 1.41 -4.46 8.81
C GLU A 230 1.44 -5.56 7.75
N PHE A 231 2.60 -5.77 7.15
CA PHE A 231 2.80 -6.83 6.16
C PHE A 231 2.60 -8.23 6.77
N VAL A 232 3.21 -8.50 7.94
CA VAL A 232 3.07 -9.79 8.64
C VAL A 232 1.64 -9.97 9.14
N LEU A 233 0.97 -8.92 9.61
CA LEU A 233 -0.46 -8.97 9.93
C LEU A 233 -1.28 -9.43 8.72
N GLY A 234 -1.02 -8.88 7.52
CA GLY A 234 -1.63 -9.33 6.27
C GLY A 234 -1.39 -10.81 5.98
N MET A 235 -0.16 -11.29 6.20
CA MET A 235 0.17 -12.72 6.06
C MET A 235 -0.66 -13.61 7.00
N LEU A 236 -0.80 -13.20 8.25
CA LEU A 236 -1.57 -13.93 9.27
C LEU A 236 -3.06 -13.92 8.95
N MET A 237 -3.61 -12.79 8.48
CA MET A 237 -5.02 -12.70 8.08
C MET A 237 -5.33 -13.62 6.88
N ALA A 238 -4.43 -13.73 5.90
CA ALA A 238 -4.55 -14.70 4.82
C ALA A 238 -4.57 -16.13 5.36
N ARG A 239 -3.68 -16.47 6.30
CA ARG A 239 -3.62 -17.78 6.95
C ARG A 239 -4.88 -18.08 7.76
N ILE A 240 -5.44 -17.11 8.48
CA ILE A 240 -6.69 -17.24 9.24
C ILE A 240 -7.84 -17.58 8.29
N LEU A 241 -7.94 -16.90 7.14
CA LEU A 241 -8.96 -17.19 6.15
C LEU A 241 -8.77 -18.57 5.51
N MET A 242 -7.54 -18.92 5.11
CA MET A 242 -7.20 -20.21 4.51
C MET A 242 -7.47 -21.40 5.46
N ALA A 243 -7.27 -21.21 6.76
CA ALA A 243 -7.52 -22.22 7.79
C ALA A 243 -9.02 -22.32 8.19
N GLY A 244 -9.92 -21.55 7.57
CA GLY A 244 -11.33 -21.51 7.94
C GLY A 244 -11.58 -20.96 9.35
N ARG A 245 -10.62 -20.21 9.92
CA ARG A 245 -10.70 -19.61 11.26
C ARG A 245 -11.18 -18.15 11.24
N TRP A 246 -11.59 -17.66 10.07
CA TRP A 246 -12.11 -16.31 9.93
C TRP A 246 -13.48 -16.16 10.61
N ILE A 247 -13.62 -15.09 11.39
CA ILE A 247 -14.89 -14.69 12.00
C ILE A 247 -15.58 -13.76 11.00
N ASP A 248 -16.54 -14.29 10.24
CA ASP A 248 -17.19 -13.54 9.18
C ASP A 248 -18.12 -12.44 9.75
N LEU A 249 -17.60 -11.25 9.86
CA LEU A 249 -18.38 -10.06 10.27
C LEU A 249 -19.34 -9.56 9.19
N GLY A 250 -19.18 -10.01 7.93
CA GLY A 250 -19.84 -9.43 6.78
C GLY A 250 -19.22 -8.10 6.31
N LEU A 251 -19.70 -7.62 5.16
CA LEU A 251 -19.12 -6.42 4.52
C LEU A 251 -19.51 -5.12 5.25
N VAL A 252 -20.79 -4.98 5.62
CA VAL A 252 -21.31 -3.73 6.21
C VAL A 252 -20.58 -3.40 7.52
N PRO A 253 -20.44 -4.31 8.50
CA PRO A 253 -19.63 -4.05 9.69
C PRO A 253 -18.16 -3.78 9.39
N ALA A 254 -17.56 -4.47 8.39
CA ALA A 254 -16.17 -4.25 8.03
C ALA A 254 -15.94 -2.84 7.46
N PHE A 255 -16.82 -2.33 6.62
CA PHE A 255 -16.78 -0.95 6.13
C PHE A 255 -17.10 0.06 7.26
N GLY A 256 -18.08 -0.24 8.13
CA GLY A 256 -18.37 0.58 9.30
C GLY A 256 -17.17 0.73 10.23
N LEU A 257 -16.45 -0.38 10.50
CA LEU A 257 -15.20 -0.38 11.27
C LEU A 257 -14.12 0.46 10.58
N MET A 258 -14.02 0.39 9.25
CA MET A 258 -13.07 1.20 8.48
C MET A 258 -13.35 2.69 8.59
N ILE A 259 -14.62 3.09 8.48
CA ILE A 259 -15.05 4.49 8.67
C ILE A 259 -14.75 4.94 10.10
N ALA A 260 -15.09 4.12 11.10
CA ALA A 260 -14.79 4.43 12.49
C ALA A 260 -13.28 4.58 12.75
N GLY A 261 -12.44 3.72 12.16
CA GLY A 261 -10.98 3.84 12.22
C GLY A 261 -10.45 5.10 11.54
N TYR A 262 -11.03 5.49 10.41
CA TYR A 262 -10.69 6.75 9.73
C TYR A 262 -11.03 7.97 10.61
N LEU A 263 -12.24 7.99 11.17
CA LEU A 263 -12.65 9.05 12.09
C LEU A 263 -11.78 9.08 13.35
N LEU A 264 -11.47 7.92 13.93
CA LEU A 264 -10.57 7.82 15.08
C LEU A 264 -9.18 8.41 14.77
N ALA A 265 -8.65 8.15 13.58
CA ALA A 265 -7.36 8.70 13.15
C ALA A 265 -7.31 10.23 13.17
N MET A 266 -8.46 10.91 12.98
CA MET A 266 -8.54 12.38 13.05
C MET A 266 -8.43 12.93 14.46
N PHE A 267 -8.64 12.13 15.50
CA PHE A 267 -8.69 12.57 16.91
C PHE A 267 -7.54 12.06 17.77
N VAL A 268 -6.80 11.03 17.32
CA VAL A 268 -5.62 10.55 18.05
C VAL A 268 -4.43 11.48 17.81
N PRO A 269 -3.39 11.47 18.70
CA PRO A 269 -2.16 12.22 18.45
C PRO A 269 -1.58 11.86 17.07
N PHE A 270 -1.08 12.85 16.35
CA PHE A 270 -0.69 12.77 14.93
C PHE A 270 0.14 11.54 14.56
N GLN A 271 1.12 11.16 15.39
CA GLN A 271 1.94 9.97 15.17
C GLN A 271 1.12 8.66 15.12
N PHE A 272 0.06 8.54 15.91
CA PHE A 272 -0.79 7.34 15.96
C PHE A 272 -1.81 7.28 14.83
N SER A 273 -2.06 8.39 14.12
CA SER A 273 -2.94 8.42 12.95
C SER A 273 -2.35 7.65 11.77
N PHE A 274 -1.02 7.50 11.68
CA PHE A 274 -0.34 6.89 10.54
C PHE A 274 -0.79 5.46 10.25
N ASN A 275 -0.95 4.65 11.30
CA ASN A 275 -1.32 3.25 11.15
C ASN A 275 -2.02 2.66 12.38
N ALA A 276 -1.72 3.14 13.59
CA ALA A 276 -2.25 2.55 14.81
C ALA A 276 -3.78 2.56 14.84
N ALA A 277 -4.42 3.68 14.49
CA ALA A 277 -5.88 3.80 14.47
C ALA A 277 -6.56 2.95 13.38
N THR A 278 -5.85 2.62 12.28
CA THR A 278 -6.46 2.07 11.08
C THR A 278 -6.04 0.63 10.75
N VAL A 279 -4.95 0.11 11.33
CA VAL A 279 -4.39 -1.20 10.96
C VAL A 279 -5.38 -2.35 11.21
N VAL A 280 -6.11 -2.33 12.34
CA VAL A 280 -7.12 -3.36 12.65
C VAL A 280 -8.32 -3.26 11.69
N PRO A 281 -8.96 -2.08 11.51
CA PRO A 281 -9.98 -1.88 10.47
C PRO A 281 -9.57 -2.36 9.08
N ILE A 282 -8.35 -2.03 8.64
CA ILE A 282 -7.80 -2.45 7.34
C ILE A 282 -7.71 -3.97 7.24
N ALA A 283 -7.14 -4.63 8.26
CA ALA A 283 -6.98 -6.08 8.27
C ALA A 283 -8.34 -6.80 8.19
N PHE A 284 -9.34 -6.30 8.93
CA PHE A 284 -10.70 -6.82 8.90
C PHE A 284 -11.39 -6.57 7.55
N LEU A 285 -11.25 -5.38 6.97
CA LEU A 285 -11.82 -5.06 5.67
C LEU A 285 -11.27 -5.96 4.57
N ILE A 286 -9.94 -6.08 4.47
CA ILE A 286 -9.27 -6.93 3.47
C ILE A 286 -9.75 -8.37 3.59
N THR A 287 -9.81 -8.90 4.82
CA THR A 287 -10.19 -10.30 5.04
C THR A 287 -11.67 -10.55 4.79
N SER A 288 -12.57 -9.61 5.18
CA SER A 288 -14.01 -9.70 4.89
C SER A 288 -14.30 -9.68 3.39
N VAL A 289 -13.60 -8.81 2.65
CA VAL A 289 -13.76 -8.71 1.20
C VAL A 289 -13.19 -9.96 0.50
N ALA A 290 -12.05 -10.49 0.95
CA ALA A 290 -11.52 -11.75 0.46
C ALA A 290 -12.46 -12.93 0.77
N SER A 291 -13.02 -12.99 1.98
CA SER A 291 -14.02 -13.98 2.37
C SER A 291 -15.27 -13.92 1.47
N ALA A 292 -15.73 -12.72 1.13
CA ALA A 292 -16.84 -12.54 0.19
C ALA A 292 -16.52 -13.08 -1.20
N ASP A 293 -15.32 -12.82 -1.74
CA ASP A 293 -14.87 -13.38 -3.02
C ASP A 293 -14.84 -14.93 -2.97
N VAL A 294 -14.28 -15.51 -1.90
CA VAL A 294 -14.20 -16.98 -1.70
C VAL A 294 -15.58 -17.61 -1.62
N THR A 295 -16.53 -16.96 -0.95
CA THR A 295 -17.91 -17.46 -0.78
C THR A 295 -18.87 -17.06 -1.90
N GLY A 296 -18.37 -16.38 -2.94
CA GLY A 296 -19.18 -15.93 -4.09
C GLY A 296 -20.17 -14.80 -3.77
N ARG A 297 -19.98 -14.10 -2.65
CA ARG A 297 -20.84 -12.95 -2.28
C ARG A 297 -20.44 -11.69 -3.08
N ARG A 298 -21.43 -10.91 -3.50
CA ARG A 298 -21.22 -9.66 -4.23
C ARG A 298 -20.66 -8.57 -3.31
N THR A 299 -19.55 -7.94 -3.73
CA THR A 299 -18.90 -6.86 -2.98
C THR A 299 -19.08 -5.49 -3.61
N GLY A 300 -19.47 -5.42 -4.88
CA GLY A 300 -19.44 -4.19 -5.69
C GLY A 300 -18.06 -3.86 -6.29
N PHE A 301 -16.98 -4.49 -5.83
CA PHE A 301 -15.60 -4.20 -6.26
C PHE A 301 -15.03 -5.22 -7.27
N ALA A 302 -15.74 -6.34 -7.53
CA ALA A 302 -15.31 -7.38 -8.46
C ALA A 302 -15.66 -7.12 -9.93
N GLY A 303 -16.36 -6.01 -10.23
CA GLY A 303 -16.79 -5.68 -11.59
C GLY A 303 -15.63 -5.40 -12.53
N ARG A 304 -15.87 -5.54 -13.85
CA ARG A 304 -14.85 -5.35 -14.91
C ARG A 304 -14.14 -3.99 -14.81
N THR A 305 -14.91 -2.92 -14.59
CA THR A 305 -14.36 -1.55 -14.46
C THR A 305 -13.48 -1.42 -13.21
N MET A 306 -13.93 -1.93 -12.06
CA MET A 306 -13.15 -1.86 -10.82
C MET A 306 -11.87 -2.69 -10.91
N ASN A 307 -11.92 -3.86 -11.53
CA ASN A 307 -10.71 -4.66 -11.76
C ASN A 307 -9.72 -3.94 -12.69
N TRP A 308 -10.20 -3.35 -13.79
CA TRP A 308 -9.36 -2.56 -14.68
C TRP A 308 -8.73 -1.37 -13.96
N LEU A 309 -9.48 -0.62 -13.17
CA LEU A 309 -8.97 0.47 -12.33
C LEU A 309 -7.95 -0.03 -11.30
N GLY A 310 -8.20 -1.19 -10.70
CA GLY A 310 -7.28 -1.84 -9.77
C GLY A 310 -5.97 -2.28 -10.43
N ASP A 311 -6.01 -2.76 -11.67
CA ASP A 311 -4.81 -3.15 -12.43
C ASP A 311 -3.90 -1.95 -12.70
N ILE A 312 -4.46 -0.78 -12.99
CA ILE A 312 -3.70 0.46 -13.26
C ILE A 312 -3.37 1.27 -11.99
N SER A 313 -3.91 0.89 -10.83
CA SER A 313 -3.80 1.65 -9.59
C SER A 313 -2.35 1.87 -9.13
N PHE A 314 -1.46 0.91 -9.39
CA PHE A 314 -0.04 1.04 -9.07
C PHE A 314 0.64 2.12 -9.93
N GLY A 315 0.43 2.11 -11.24
CA GLY A 315 0.91 3.16 -12.13
C GLY A 315 0.36 4.54 -11.74
N MET A 316 -0.94 4.61 -11.42
CA MET A 316 -1.58 5.83 -10.93
C MET A 316 -0.91 6.33 -9.63
N TYR A 317 -0.66 5.43 -8.67
CA TYR A 317 0.04 5.74 -7.42
C TYR A 317 1.44 6.29 -7.68
N MET A 318 2.16 5.79 -8.68
CA MET A 318 3.51 6.25 -8.98
C MET A 318 3.56 7.60 -9.70
N ILE A 319 2.58 7.90 -10.55
CA ILE A 319 2.61 9.11 -11.41
C ILE A 319 1.88 10.32 -10.81
N HIS A 320 0.93 10.11 -9.88
CA HIS A 320 0.05 11.19 -9.42
C HIS A 320 0.80 12.39 -8.84
N LEU A 321 1.89 12.15 -8.06
CA LEU A 321 2.64 13.24 -7.46
C LEU A 321 3.43 14.04 -8.51
N VAL A 322 3.93 13.38 -9.55
CA VAL A 322 4.58 14.06 -10.69
C VAL A 322 3.60 15.03 -11.36
N ILE A 323 2.34 14.58 -11.55
CA ILE A 323 1.27 15.41 -12.14
C ILE A 323 0.90 16.57 -11.20
N LEU A 324 0.69 16.29 -9.91
CA LEU A 324 0.36 17.31 -8.92
C LEU A 324 1.47 18.37 -8.83
N THR A 325 2.74 17.97 -8.84
CA THR A 325 3.89 18.88 -8.85
C THR A 325 3.93 19.74 -10.11
N ALA A 326 3.69 19.15 -11.28
CA ALA A 326 3.63 19.89 -12.54
C ALA A 326 2.51 20.95 -12.52
N VAL A 327 1.34 20.60 -12.02
CA VAL A 327 0.20 21.53 -11.89
C VAL A 327 0.49 22.62 -10.87
N THR A 328 1.11 22.28 -9.73
CA THR A 328 1.53 23.26 -8.71
C THR A 328 2.50 24.29 -9.29
N ASN A 329 3.50 23.84 -10.02
CA ASN A 329 4.46 24.72 -10.69
C ASN A 329 3.78 25.62 -11.74
N TRP A 330 2.81 25.07 -12.49
CA TRP A 330 2.01 25.86 -13.44
C TRP A 330 1.11 26.89 -12.74
N LEU A 331 0.50 26.55 -11.61
CA LEU A 331 -0.30 27.49 -10.81
C LEU A 331 0.55 28.62 -10.25
N ASN A 332 1.82 28.38 -9.95
CA ASN A 332 2.74 29.37 -9.41
C ASN A 332 2.15 30.19 -8.24
N GLY A 333 1.56 29.48 -7.27
CA GLY A 333 0.92 30.08 -6.09
C GLY A 333 -0.47 30.67 -6.32
N ARG A 334 -1.03 30.62 -7.55
CA ARG A 334 -2.39 31.10 -7.83
C ARG A 334 -3.42 30.18 -7.22
N LEU A 335 -4.37 30.74 -6.49
CA LEU A 335 -5.54 30.06 -5.98
C LEU A 335 -6.74 30.35 -6.90
N LEU A 336 -7.65 29.38 -7.00
CA LEU A 336 -8.78 29.42 -7.92
C LEU A 336 -10.10 29.42 -7.15
N GLY A 337 -11.12 30.03 -7.72
CA GLY A 337 -12.49 29.91 -7.22
C GLY A 337 -12.95 28.44 -7.24
N THR A 338 -13.88 28.10 -6.35
CA THR A 338 -14.30 26.71 -6.08
C THR A 338 -14.60 25.88 -7.34
N PRO A 339 -15.38 26.35 -8.34
CA PRO A 339 -15.66 25.54 -9.53
C PRO A 339 -14.41 25.23 -10.35
N ALA A 340 -13.54 26.22 -10.56
CA ALA A 340 -12.30 26.06 -11.33
C ALA A 340 -11.29 25.17 -10.60
N ALA A 341 -11.17 25.34 -9.29
CA ALA A 341 -10.32 24.48 -8.43
C ALA A 341 -10.79 23.03 -8.47
N THR A 342 -12.10 22.79 -8.35
CA THR A 342 -12.67 21.42 -8.43
C THR A 342 -12.43 20.82 -9.80
N ALA A 343 -12.66 21.56 -10.88
CA ALA A 343 -12.38 21.08 -12.24
C ALA A 343 -10.89 20.72 -12.42
N LEU A 344 -9.98 21.53 -11.87
CA LEU A 344 -8.55 21.25 -11.90
C LEU A 344 -8.16 20.00 -11.11
N VAL A 345 -8.72 19.80 -9.91
CA VAL A 345 -8.49 18.56 -9.10
C VAL A 345 -8.97 17.34 -9.87
N LEU A 346 -10.18 17.40 -10.46
CA LEU A 346 -10.72 16.30 -11.26
C LEU A 346 -9.90 16.04 -12.53
N ALA A 347 -9.42 17.09 -13.19
CA ALA A 347 -8.53 16.98 -14.34
C ALA A 347 -7.18 16.32 -13.96
N ALA A 348 -6.57 16.72 -12.83
CA ALA A 348 -5.35 16.12 -12.31
C ALA A 348 -5.56 14.64 -11.90
N PHE A 349 -6.73 14.31 -11.32
CA PHE A 349 -7.13 12.93 -11.04
C PHE A 349 -7.24 12.11 -12.33
N GLY A 350 -7.98 12.62 -13.32
CA GLY A 350 -8.14 11.98 -14.63
C GLY A 350 -6.80 11.79 -15.35
N ALA A 351 -5.92 12.79 -15.31
CA ALA A 351 -4.56 12.69 -15.83
C ALA A 351 -3.73 11.62 -15.10
N SER A 352 -3.91 11.49 -13.78
CA SER A 352 -3.24 10.43 -12.99
C SER A 352 -3.73 9.03 -13.34
N VAL A 353 -5.04 8.87 -13.58
CA VAL A 353 -5.62 7.62 -14.07
C VAL A 353 -5.11 7.27 -15.47
N LEU A 354 -5.08 8.25 -16.38
CA LEU A 354 -4.54 8.09 -17.73
C LEU A 354 -3.05 7.74 -17.71
N GLY A 355 -2.25 8.48 -16.92
CA GLY A 355 -0.82 8.19 -16.75
C GLY A 355 -0.58 6.79 -16.17
N GLY A 356 -1.38 6.38 -15.19
CA GLY A 356 -1.36 5.02 -14.64
C GLY A 356 -1.66 3.96 -15.68
N TRP A 357 -2.65 4.20 -16.54
CA TRP A 357 -2.98 3.31 -17.65
C TRP A 357 -1.85 3.22 -18.69
N LEU A 358 -1.23 4.36 -19.05
CA LEU A 358 -0.09 4.39 -19.95
C LEU A 358 1.11 3.60 -19.38
N LEU A 359 1.45 3.80 -18.10
CA LEU A 359 2.51 3.03 -17.43
C LEU A 359 2.20 1.53 -17.43
N PHE A 360 0.94 1.15 -17.16
CA PHE A 360 0.51 -0.24 -17.18
C PHE A 360 0.64 -0.88 -18.57
N VAL A 361 0.13 -0.21 -19.61
CA VAL A 361 0.08 -0.77 -20.97
C VAL A 361 1.44 -0.74 -21.66
N CYS A 362 2.21 0.36 -21.50
CA CYS A 362 3.47 0.57 -22.22
C CYS A 362 4.68 0.00 -21.51
N ILE A 363 4.64 -0.15 -20.17
CA ILE A 363 5.82 -0.54 -19.38
C ILE A 363 5.56 -1.83 -18.61
N GLU A 364 4.60 -1.82 -17.67
CA GLU A 364 4.42 -2.93 -16.74
C GLU A 364 4.00 -4.23 -17.45
N ARG A 365 2.94 -4.16 -18.23
CA ARG A 365 2.38 -5.34 -18.93
C ARG A 365 3.36 -5.97 -19.94
N PRO A 366 4.08 -5.22 -20.80
CA PRO A 366 5.10 -5.77 -21.66
C PRO A 366 6.25 -6.45 -20.90
N VAL A 367 6.77 -5.79 -19.85
CA VAL A 367 7.85 -6.34 -19.02
C VAL A 367 7.40 -7.64 -18.35
N MET A 368 6.23 -7.65 -17.71
CA MET A 368 5.68 -8.84 -17.07
C MET A 368 5.38 -9.98 -18.04
N ARG A 369 4.94 -9.68 -19.26
CA ARG A 369 4.67 -10.70 -20.28
C ARG A 369 5.97 -11.35 -20.79
N ARG A 370 7.03 -10.55 -20.95
CA ARG A 370 8.30 -11.01 -21.53
C ARG A 370 9.17 -11.77 -20.51
N TRP A 371 9.24 -11.27 -19.27
CA TRP A 371 10.17 -11.80 -18.26
C TRP A 371 9.50 -12.35 -17.00
N GLY A 372 8.20 -12.13 -16.79
CA GLY A 372 7.48 -12.61 -15.60
C GLY A 372 7.20 -14.12 -15.60
N LYS A 373 7.36 -14.80 -16.75
CA LYS A 373 7.28 -16.26 -16.89
C LYS A 373 8.66 -16.85 -16.62
N VAL A 374 9.01 -17.07 -15.37
CA VAL A 374 10.20 -17.88 -15.03
C VAL A 374 9.84 -19.33 -15.28
N ALA A 375 10.67 -20.07 -16.04
CA ALA A 375 10.50 -21.49 -16.26
C ALA A 375 10.46 -22.24 -14.92
N PRO A 376 9.64 -23.31 -14.78
CA PRO A 376 9.69 -24.17 -13.60
C PRO A 376 11.12 -24.65 -13.39
N GLY A 377 11.64 -24.56 -12.16
CA GLY A 377 12.98 -25.02 -11.83
C GLY A 377 13.16 -26.48 -12.24
N LYS A 378 14.36 -26.86 -12.66
CA LYS A 378 14.75 -28.20 -13.17
C LYS A 378 14.38 -29.42 -12.29
N SER A 379 13.79 -29.21 -11.12
CA SER A 379 13.33 -30.31 -10.23
C SER A 379 12.11 -31.06 -10.77
N ALA A 380 11.36 -30.49 -11.73
CA ALA A 380 10.19 -31.17 -12.32
C ALA A 380 10.59 -32.15 -13.47
N LEU A 381 11.84 -32.12 -13.92
CA LEU A 381 12.33 -33.00 -15.01
C LEU A 381 12.99 -34.29 -14.49
N MET A 382 13.27 -34.44 -13.19
CA MET A 382 13.82 -35.67 -12.62
C MET A 382 12.78 -36.66 -12.11
N GLY A 383 11.51 -36.34 -12.19
CA GLY A 383 10.40 -37.23 -11.76
C GLY A 383 9.68 -37.96 -12.91
N ALA A 384 10.17 -37.82 -14.16
CA ALA A 384 9.55 -38.45 -15.34
C ALA A 384 10.40 -39.62 -15.92
N GLU A 385 11.49 -39.98 -15.27
CA GLU A 385 12.29 -41.17 -15.61
C GLU A 385 12.47 -42.08 -14.38
N VAL A 386 11.41 -42.69 -13.94
CA VAL A 386 11.42 -44.00 -13.17
C VAL A 386 10.12 -44.71 -13.47
#